data_b1cf74eadc50fb56f33e5d907475f722
#
_entry.id   b1cf74eadc50fb56f33e5d907475f722
#
_cell.length_a   1.000
_cell.length_b   1.000
_cell.length_c   1.000
_cell.angle_alpha   90.00
_cell.angle_beta   90.00
_cell.angle_gamma   90.00
#
_symmetry.space_group_name_H-M   'P 1'
#
loop_
_entity.id
_entity.type
_entity.pdbx_description
1 polymer ?
#
loop_
_entity_poly.entity_id
_entity_poly.type
_entity_poly.pdbx_seq_one_letter_code
_entity_poly.pdbx_strand_id
1 'polypeptide(L)'
;MNKFKFFLPAALACALLVSAPAQAAEDASHFQLSTAILQKLKLAEADMKQLHKPDEAAPEIDPDQSIEAAIRKIEKDGQTTAVLTKHGLTSRDLVLSAHALLHAGTFVVMEKSFEPKKGATMYQGYTKEQQANIDLVRSITSGKQ
;
A
#
# COMPACT_ATOMS: atom_id res chain seq x y z
N MET A 1 -64.99 -10.01 37.64
CA MET A 1 -64.38 -8.69 37.86
C MET A 1 -62.90 -8.91 38.06
N ASN A 2 -62.05 -8.81 37.04
CA ASN A 2 -60.64 -8.60 37.20
C ASN A 2 -60.10 -8.01 35.86
N LYS A 3 -59.74 -6.75 35.94
CA LYS A 3 -59.20 -5.96 34.84
C LYS A 3 -57.72 -6.27 34.71
N PHE A 4 -57.31 -7.13 33.74
CA PHE A 4 -55.93 -7.29 33.38
C PHE A 4 -55.57 -6.18 32.39
N LYS A 5 -54.76 -5.24 32.85
CA LYS A 5 -54.08 -4.24 32.01
C LYS A 5 -52.89 -4.92 31.36
N PHE A 6 -52.98 -5.13 30.06
CA PHE A 6 -51.83 -5.54 29.22
C PHE A 6 -50.92 -4.32 29.03
N PHE A 7 -49.76 -4.35 29.67
CA PHE A 7 -48.65 -3.47 29.35
C PHE A 7 -47.97 -4.01 28.09
N LEU A 8 -48.00 -3.23 27.02
CA LEU A 8 -47.19 -3.44 25.84
C LEU A 8 -45.77 -2.92 26.11
N PRO A 9 -44.71 -3.71 26.02
CA PRO A 9 -43.38 -3.14 25.97
C PRO A 9 -43.11 -2.66 24.54
N ALA A 10 -42.85 -1.38 24.40
CA ALA A 10 -42.36 -0.76 23.19
C ALA A 10 -40.99 -1.35 22.87
N ALA A 11 -40.92 -2.18 21.82
CA ALA A 11 -39.64 -2.68 21.29
C ALA A 11 -38.94 -1.51 20.59
N LEU A 12 -37.94 -0.98 21.26
CA LEU A 12 -36.99 0.00 20.70
C LEU A 12 -36.13 -0.71 19.69
N ALA A 13 -36.49 -0.64 18.40
CA ALA A 13 -35.66 -1.10 17.29
C ALA A 13 -34.47 -0.15 17.14
N CYS A 14 -33.36 -0.47 17.80
CA CYS A 14 -32.07 0.13 17.49
C CYS A 14 -31.64 -0.33 16.08
N ALA A 15 -31.94 0.49 15.08
CA ALA A 15 -31.33 0.40 13.77
C ALA A 15 -29.85 0.69 13.94
N LEU A 16 -29.04 -0.36 14.01
CA LEU A 16 -27.58 -0.28 13.84
C LEU A 16 -27.33 0.16 12.40
N LEU A 17 -27.16 1.45 12.20
CA LEU A 17 -26.54 2.00 11.01
C LEU A 17 -25.10 1.47 11.02
N VAL A 18 -24.88 0.35 10.35
CA VAL A 18 -23.56 -0.09 9.95
C VAL A 18 -23.11 0.95 8.93
N SER A 19 -22.45 2.00 9.42
CA SER A 19 -21.68 2.90 8.58
C SER A 19 -20.60 2.04 7.95
N ALA A 20 -20.80 1.62 6.71
CA ALA A 20 -19.69 1.10 5.90
C ALA A 20 -18.59 2.17 5.97
N PRO A 21 -17.34 1.82 6.36
CA PRO A 21 -16.28 2.78 6.29
C PRO A 21 -16.22 3.21 4.82
N ALA A 22 -16.42 4.51 4.57
CA ALA A 22 -16.08 5.09 3.29
C ALA A 22 -14.63 4.70 3.06
N GLN A 23 -14.39 3.83 2.07
CA GLN A 23 -13.03 3.53 1.64
C GLN A 23 -12.49 4.85 1.11
N ALA A 24 -11.79 5.58 1.98
CA ALA A 24 -10.99 6.71 1.57
C ALA A 24 -10.08 6.19 0.48
N ALA A 25 -10.08 6.83 -0.68
CA ALA A 25 -9.17 6.52 -1.78
C ALA A 25 -7.77 6.37 -1.17
N GLU A 26 -7.14 5.21 -1.41
CA GLU A 26 -5.90 4.87 -0.75
C GLU A 26 -4.81 5.81 -1.23
N ASP A 27 -4.37 6.64 -0.34
CA ASP A 27 -3.30 7.59 -0.60
C ASP A 27 -1.95 6.93 -0.28
N ALA A 28 -1.19 6.59 -1.35
CA ALA A 28 0.15 6.04 -1.21
C ALA A 28 1.10 6.98 -0.44
N SER A 29 0.74 8.26 -0.26
CA SER A 29 1.54 9.22 0.50
C SER A 29 1.63 8.90 2.00
N HIS A 30 0.69 8.12 2.52
CA HIS A 30 0.64 7.66 3.91
C HIS A 30 1.11 6.21 4.10
N PHE A 31 1.57 5.56 3.03
CA PHE A 31 2.11 4.21 3.14
C PHE A 31 3.60 4.23 3.53
N GLN A 32 3.92 3.58 4.65
CA GLN A 32 5.29 3.51 5.15
C GLN A 32 5.94 2.18 4.79
N LEU A 33 7.04 2.25 4.05
CA LEU A 33 7.92 1.11 3.79
C LEU A 33 8.66 0.69 5.06
N SER A 34 8.93 -0.61 5.16
CA SER A 34 9.82 -1.15 6.18
C SER A 34 10.81 -2.12 5.55
N THR A 35 11.94 -2.33 6.21
CA THR A 35 12.93 -3.35 5.79
C THR A 35 12.29 -4.73 5.67
N ALA A 36 11.34 -5.05 6.58
CA ALA A 36 10.62 -6.32 6.55
C ALA A 36 9.74 -6.47 5.29
N ILE A 37 9.01 -5.42 4.91
CA ILE A 37 8.21 -5.41 3.67
C ILE A 37 9.14 -5.58 2.46
N LEU A 38 10.26 -4.84 2.40
CA LEU A 38 11.22 -4.94 1.29
C LEU A 38 11.83 -6.33 1.16
N GLN A 39 12.16 -6.98 2.28
CA GLN A 39 12.66 -8.37 2.27
C GLN A 39 11.62 -9.35 1.74
N LYS A 40 10.36 -9.22 2.18
CA LYS A 40 9.25 -10.05 1.69
C LYS A 40 9.01 -9.85 0.20
N LEU A 41 9.02 -8.61 -0.28
CA LEU A 41 8.88 -8.27 -1.70
C LEU A 41 10.00 -8.89 -2.53
N LYS A 42 11.25 -8.83 -2.06
CA LYS A 42 12.40 -9.45 -2.73
C LYS A 42 12.26 -10.97 -2.84
N LEU A 43 11.76 -11.64 -1.78
CA LEU A 43 11.49 -13.08 -1.82
C LEU A 43 10.33 -13.41 -2.76
N ALA A 44 9.25 -12.64 -2.72
CA ALA A 44 8.12 -12.80 -3.63
C ALA A 44 8.54 -12.59 -5.09
N GLU A 45 9.37 -11.59 -5.38
CA GLU A 45 9.92 -11.33 -6.73
C GLU A 45 10.75 -12.52 -7.24
N ALA A 46 11.59 -13.10 -6.37
CA ALA A 46 12.38 -14.27 -6.71
C ALA A 46 11.50 -15.48 -7.07
N ASP A 47 10.44 -15.72 -6.31
CA ASP A 47 9.48 -16.80 -6.61
C ASP A 47 8.68 -16.50 -7.89
N MET A 48 8.24 -15.27 -8.12
CA MET A 48 7.53 -14.88 -9.34
C MET A 48 8.40 -15.09 -10.59
N LYS A 49 9.69 -14.76 -10.53
CA LYS A 49 10.64 -15.01 -11.63
C LYS A 49 10.79 -16.48 -11.97
N GLN A 50 10.59 -17.39 -11.01
CA GLN A 50 10.64 -18.83 -11.28
C GLN A 50 9.35 -19.35 -11.92
N LEU A 51 8.20 -18.70 -11.67
CA LEU A 51 6.91 -19.09 -12.21
C LEU A 51 6.67 -18.58 -13.64
N HIS A 52 7.19 -17.40 -13.94
CA HIS A 52 7.03 -16.80 -15.27
C HIS A 52 8.13 -17.34 -16.20
N LYS A 53 7.73 -17.80 -17.38
CA LYS A 53 8.67 -18.10 -18.45
C LYS A 53 9.37 -16.81 -18.87
N PRO A 54 10.64 -16.88 -19.38
CA PRO A 54 11.41 -15.69 -19.78
C PRO A 54 10.69 -14.73 -20.72
N ASP A 55 9.68 -15.21 -21.44
CA ASP A 55 8.91 -14.44 -22.43
C ASP A 55 7.58 -13.87 -21.88
N GLU A 56 7.19 -14.19 -20.64
CA GLU A 56 6.04 -13.60 -19.99
C GLU A 56 6.51 -12.42 -19.13
N ALA A 57 6.16 -11.20 -19.58
CA ALA A 57 6.43 -10.01 -18.79
C ALA A 57 5.68 -10.08 -17.46
N ALA A 58 6.38 -9.80 -16.35
CA ALA A 58 5.74 -9.60 -15.06
C ALA A 58 4.64 -8.54 -15.20
N PRO A 59 3.55 -8.63 -14.41
CA PRO A 59 2.47 -7.66 -14.50
C PRO A 59 3.02 -6.26 -14.25
N GLU A 60 3.08 -5.47 -15.31
CA GLU A 60 3.56 -4.09 -15.26
C GLU A 60 2.54 -3.23 -14.52
N ILE A 61 3.02 -2.54 -13.49
CA ILE A 61 2.20 -1.55 -12.78
C ILE A 61 2.32 -0.26 -13.58
N ASP A 62 1.26 0.09 -14.29
CA ASP A 62 1.15 1.35 -15.03
C ASP A 62 1.11 2.52 -14.01
N PRO A 63 2.08 3.44 -14.06
CA PRO A 63 2.13 4.57 -13.13
C PRO A 63 0.94 5.52 -13.27
N ASP A 64 0.27 5.53 -14.43
CA ASP A 64 -0.92 6.36 -14.69
C ASP A 64 -2.22 5.67 -14.26
N GLN A 65 -2.14 4.39 -13.86
CA GLN A 65 -3.29 3.63 -13.38
C GLN A 65 -3.60 3.99 -11.92
N SER A 66 -4.90 4.08 -11.57
CA SER A 66 -5.27 4.27 -10.15
C SER A 66 -4.81 3.09 -9.29
N ILE A 67 -4.47 3.37 -8.04
CA ILE A 67 -4.03 2.35 -7.07
C ILE A 67 -5.05 1.22 -6.97
N GLU A 68 -6.35 1.53 -6.89
CA GLU A 68 -7.42 0.54 -6.81
C GLU A 68 -7.52 -0.33 -8.06
N ALA A 69 -7.29 0.26 -9.24
CA ALA A 69 -7.30 -0.50 -10.49
C ALA A 69 -6.09 -1.42 -10.57
N ALA A 70 -4.91 -0.98 -10.12
CA ALA A 70 -3.72 -1.80 -10.03
C ALA A 70 -3.91 -2.97 -9.04
N ILE A 71 -4.46 -2.71 -7.85
CA ILE A 71 -4.78 -3.75 -6.87
C ILE A 71 -5.71 -4.80 -7.48
N ARG A 72 -6.83 -4.37 -8.09
CA ARG A 72 -7.78 -5.30 -8.73
C ARG A 72 -7.17 -6.10 -9.87
N LYS A 73 -6.21 -5.53 -10.61
CA LYS A 73 -5.48 -6.25 -11.65
C LYS A 73 -4.65 -7.39 -11.05
N ILE A 74 -3.91 -7.11 -9.98
CA ILE A 74 -3.12 -8.13 -9.27
C ILE A 74 -4.01 -9.20 -8.63
N GLU A 75 -5.14 -8.82 -8.01
CA GLU A 75 -6.08 -9.76 -7.40
C GLU A 75 -6.68 -10.77 -8.39
N LYS A 76 -6.80 -10.40 -9.67
CA LYS A 76 -7.26 -11.29 -10.74
C LYS A 76 -6.20 -12.30 -11.18
N ASP A 77 -4.93 -12.02 -10.89
CA ASP A 77 -3.83 -12.94 -11.17
C ASP A 77 -3.61 -13.87 -9.97
N GLY A 78 -4.21 -15.05 -10.06
CA GLY A 78 -4.15 -16.06 -9.00
C GLY A 78 -2.73 -16.54 -8.68
N GLN A 79 -1.82 -16.55 -9.66
CA GLN A 79 -0.42 -16.96 -9.45
C GLN A 79 0.33 -15.91 -8.63
N THR A 80 0.26 -14.66 -9.03
CA THR A 80 0.86 -13.55 -8.28
C THR A 80 0.28 -13.46 -6.86
N THR A 81 -1.05 -13.57 -6.72
CA THR A 81 -1.71 -13.54 -5.41
C THR A 81 -1.25 -14.68 -4.50
N ALA A 82 -1.09 -15.90 -5.04
CA ALA A 82 -0.60 -17.04 -4.26
C ALA A 82 0.84 -16.82 -3.76
N VAL A 83 1.72 -16.29 -4.60
CA VAL A 83 3.11 -15.95 -4.21
C VAL A 83 3.12 -14.87 -3.13
N LEU A 84 2.35 -13.79 -3.30
CA LEU A 84 2.27 -12.72 -2.31
C LEU A 84 1.80 -13.26 -0.96
N THR A 85 0.74 -14.07 -0.95
CA THR A 85 0.19 -14.71 0.26
C THR A 85 1.22 -15.61 0.94
N LYS A 86 1.99 -16.39 0.18
CA LYS A 86 3.09 -17.25 0.70
C LYS A 86 4.09 -16.43 1.51
N HIS A 87 4.36 -15.20 1.11
CA HIS A 87 5.30 -14.30 1.79
C HIS A 87 4.61 -13.35 2.80
N GLY A 88 3.31 -13.56 3.07
CA GLY A 88 2.53 -12.71 3.99
C GLY A 88 2.44 -11.26 3.50
N LEU A 89 2.20 -11.10 2.19
CA LEU A 89 1.91 -9.85 1.50
C LEU A 89 0.52 -9.91 0.88
N THR A 90 -0.08 -8.75 0.68
CA THR A 90 -1.31 -8.57 -0.08
C THR A 90 -1.02 -7.89 -1.41
N SER A 91 -1.98 -7.94 -2.35
CA SER A 91 -1.91 -7.15 -3.59
C SER A 91 -1.77 -5.65 -3.31
N ARG A 92 -2.40 -5.18 -2.23
CA ARG A 92 -2.29 -3.82 -1.74
C ARG A 92 -0.87 -3.48 -1.30
N ASP A 93 -0.23 -4.35 -0.49
CA ASP A 93 1.16 -4.15 -0.06
C ASP A 93 2.10 -4.03 -1.25
N LEU A 94 1.90 -4.85 -2.28
CA LEU A 94 2.70 -4.78 -3.51
C LEU A 94 2.54 -3.44 -4.21
N VAL A 95 1.29 -3.02 -4.48
CA VAL A 95 1.01 -1.79 -5.24
C VAL A 95 1.47 -0.55 -4.47
N LEU A 96 1.13 -0.43 -3.18
CA LEU A 96 1.52 0.72 -2.36
C LEU A 96 3.04 0.79 -2.16
N SER A 97 3.70 -0.37 -1.99
CA SER A 97 5.18 -0.42 -1.92
C SER A 97 5.83 0.03 -3.22
N ALA A 98 5.28 -0.37 -4.38
CA ALA A 98 5.81 0.05 -5.68
C ALA A 98 5.71 1.58 -5.85
N HIS A 99 4.56 2.18 -5.53
CA HIS A 99 4.39 3.63 -5.56
C HIS A 99 5.32 4.36 -4.59
N ALA A 100 5.43 3.87 -3.35
CA ALA A 100 6.30 4.47 -2.34
C ALA A 100 7.78 4.38 -2.73
N LEU A 101 8.22 3.24 -3.29
CA LEU A 101 9.59 3.06 -3.80
C LEU A 101 9.88 3.95 -5.00
N LEU A 102 8.94 4.08 -5.95
CA LEU A 102 9.08 4.94 -7.11
C LEU A 102 9.23 6.41 -6.68
N HIS A 103 8.36 6.88 -5.78
CA HIS A 103 8.42 8.24 -5.25
C HIS A 103 9.75 8.50 -4.52
N ALA A 104 10.12 7.66 -3.56
CA ALA A 104 11.32 7.82 -2.76
C ALA A 104 12.59 7.69 -3.62
N GLY A 105 12.64 6.70 -4.52
CA GLY A 105 13.75 6.49 -5.44
C GLY A 105 13.96 7.65 -6.39
N THR A 106 12.89 8.18 -6.97
CA THR A 106 12.93 9.36 -7.84
C THR A 106 13.51 10.56 -7.08
N PHE A 107 13.04 10.81 -5.85
CA PHE A 107 13.58 11.90 -5.05
C PHE A 107 15.08 11.73 -4.78
N VAL A 108 15.51 10.53 -4.33
CA VAL A 108 16.93 10.25 -4.01
C VAL A 108 17.84 10.41 -5.23
N VAL A 109 17.36 10.04 -6.43
CA VAL A 109 18.12 10.23 -7.67
C VAL A 109 18.22 11.72 -8.03
N MET A 110 17.11 12.46 -7.91
CA MET A 110 17.03 13.86 -8.33
C MET A 110 17.62 14.84 -7.30
N GLU A 111 17.67 14.48 -6.01
CA GLU A 111 18.13 15.39 -4.96
C GLU A 111 19.57 15.91 -5.18
N LYS A 112 20.41 15.11 -5.87
CA LYS A 112 21.78 15.51 -6.22
C LYS A 112 21.84 16.64 -7.28
N SER A 113 20.75 16.81 -8.01
CA SER A 113 20.60 17.87 -9.04
C SER A 113 19.92 19.11 -8.50
N PHE A 114 19.40 19.08 -7.27
CA PHE A 114 18.75 20.23 -6.67
C PHE A 114 19.76 21.13 -5.95
N GLU A 115 19.48 22.44 -5.95
CA GLU A 115 20.13 23.30 -4.97
C GLU A 115 19.79 22.86 -3.55
N PRO A 116 20.74 22.90 -2.59
CA PRO A 116 20.54 22.34 -1.25
C PRO A 116 19.29 22.87 -0.53
N LYS A 117 19.00 24.18 -0.66
CA LYS A 117 17.79 24.79 -0.07
C LYS A 117 16.51 24.26 -0.70
N LYS A 118 16.49 24.09 -2.03
CA LYS A 118 15.33 23.59 -2.77
C LYS A 118 15.05 22.13 -2.40
N GLY A 119 16.07 21.29 -2.37
CA GLY A 119 15.93 19.90 -1.96
C GLY A 119 15.40 19.75 -0.53
N ALA A 120 15.91 20.54 0.41
CA ALA A 120 15.45 20.54 1.79
C ALA A 120 13.97 20.98 1.91
N THR A 121 13.58 22.04 1.18
CA THR A 121 12.19 22.53 1.18
C THR A 121 11.23 21.49 0.61
N MET A 122 11.61 20.83 -0.50
CA MET A 122 10.80 19.75 -1.08
C MET A 122 10.65 18.58 -0.11
N TYR A 123 11.73 18.13 0.52
CA TYR A 123 11.71 17.06 1.51
C TYR A 123 10.78 17.40 2.68
N GLN A 124 10.84 18.61 3.22
CA GLN A 124 9.99 19.07 4.32
C GLN A 124 8.50 19.17 3.94
N GLY A 125 8.19 19.34 2.65
CA GLY A 125 6.81 19.37 2.14
C GLY A 125 6.13 18.00 2.05
N TYR A 126 6.87 16.90 2.18
CA TYR A 126 6.32 15.56 2.14
C TYR A 126 5.71 15.11 3.47
N THR A 127 4.85 14.09 3.42
CA THR A 127 4.31 13.44 4.63
C THR A 127 5.45 12.78 5.42
N LYS A 128 5.20 12.45 6.69
CA LYS A 128 6.20 11.77 7.53
C LYS A 128 6.56 10.39 6.96
N GLU A 129 5.58 9.70 6.41
CA GLU A 129 5.76 8.39 5.78
C GLU A 129 6.61 8.51 4.52
N GLN A 130 6.35 9.51 3.67
CA GLN A 130 7.17 9.77 2.50
C GLN A 130 8.62 10.13 2.86
N GLN A 131 8.82 10.96 3.87
CA GLN A 131 10.15 11.30 4.39
C GLN A 131 10.86 10.03 4.89
N ALA A 132 10.18 9.19 5.69
CA ALA A 132 10.73 7.92 6.18
C ALA A 132 11.09 6.96 5.03
N ASN A 133 10.27 6.91 3.97
CA ASN A 133 10.54 6.11 2.78
C ASN A 133 11.78 6.60 2.02
N ILE A 134 11.94 7.92 1.88
CA ILE A 134 13.13 8.54 1.27
C ILE A 134 14.38 8.19 2.08
N ASP A 135 14.33 8.31 3.41
CA ASP A 135 15.46 8.01 4.28
C ASP A 135 15.83 6.53 4.24
N LEU A 136 14.83 5.63 4.19
CA LEU A 136 15.04 4.20 4.01
C LEU A 136 15.77 3.92 2.68
N VAL A 137 15.30 4.49 1.57
CA VAL A 137 15.93 4.30 0.24
C VAL A 137 17.35 4.87 0.22
N ARG A 138 17.59 6.05 0.82
CA ARG A 138 18.95 6.61 0.96
C ARG A 138 19.87 5.65 1.71
N SER A 139 19.41 5.06 2.81
CA SER A 139 20.22 4.14 3.62
C SER A 139 20.63 2.90 2.83
N ILE A 140 19.72 2.34 2.05
CA ILE A 140 19.95 1.16 1.22
C ILE A 140 20.94 1.48 0.09
N THR A 141 20.76 2.60 -0.58
CA THR A 141 21.59 3.00 -1.73
C THR A 141 22.99 3.47 -1.32
N SER A 142 23.15 3.98 -0.10
CA SER A 142 24.47 4.39 0.45
C SER A 142 25.26 3.26 1.10
N GLY A 143 24.74 2.04 1.12
CA GLY A 143 25.40 0.88 1.74
C GLY A 143 25.58 0.97 3.26
N LYS A 144 24.89 1.88 3.93
CA LYS A 144 24.86 2.01 5.38
C LYS A 144 23.69 1.18 5.92
N GLN A 145 23.93 -0.11 6.10
CA GLN A 145 23.11 -0.98 6.94
C GLN A 145 23.88 -1.34 8.20
#